data_050309f4382344011c3c5361a899c4a7
#
_entry.id   050309f4382344011c3c5361a899c4a7
#
_cell.length_a   1.000
_cell.length_b   1.000
_cell.length_c   1.000
_cell.angle_alpha   90.00
_cell.angle_beta   90.00
_cell.angle_gamma   90.00
#
_symmetry.space_group_name_H-M   'P 1'
#
loop_
_entity.id
_entity.type
_entity.pdbx_description
1 polymer ?
#
loop_
_entity_poly.entity_id
_entity_poly.type
_entity_poly.pdbx_seq_one_letter_code
_entity_poly.pdbx_strand_id
1 'polypeptide(L)'
;MEMIDHYQPDYVVRFNADACTCPACQKAPEGWPHVSIALKNQQRESLYMACESAAKAILLDPEAFTLHVSRAEPQGEQVLSPWNEMLNQQCINLAVHPAMRLEVSLYAIGVLLSKAQQYHDKGETDPALLQSMGEQLAMLAEQGALEQQFSELPPIQPNCLKALKDMGQMRLNLNLPMVEKMGVMLKLSELAIMPASRLEERLNELTLAEQQVTLFMEQPQIMRNYLIYKLYHDVFPGVACGNYGEAYLALATAFFRIRMLCAVGVNNEGVLSTETALVLISALSAWEMQHPVTAEQDTTSDYSLLCGLSLL
;
A
#
# COMPACT_ATOMS: atom_id res chain seq x y z
N MET A 1 -36.04 -1.82 3.88
CA MET A 1 -34.69 -1.97 3.34
C MET A 1 -33.79 -2.42 4.47
N GLU A 2 -32.94 -3.40 4.25
CA GLU A 2 -31.99 -3.86 5.26
C GLU A 2 -30.85 -2.85 5.38
N MET A 3 -30.59 -2.36 6.60
CA MET A 3 -29.55 -1.38 6.86
C MET A 3 -28.19 -2.09 6.89
N ILE A 4 -27.19 -1.49 6.26
CA ILE A 4 -25.82 -2.00 6.17
C ILE A 4 -24.88 -1.25 7.11
N ASP A 5 -23.72 -1.85 7.42
CA ASP A 5 -22.67 -1.18 8.16
C ASP A 5 -22.02 -0.07 7.33
N HIS A 6 -21.84 1.08 7.96
CA HIS A 6 -21.18 2.26 7.39
C HIS A 6 -19.97 2.61 8.25
N TYR A 7 -18.78 2.48 7.67
CA TYR A 7 -17.48 2.65 8.31
C TYR A 7 -16.85 3.99 7.98
N GLN A 8 -16.46 4.73 9.01
CA GLN A 8 -15.80 6.03 8.90
C GLN A 8 -14.54 6.03 9.79
N PRO A 9 -13.33 5.97 9.21
CA PRO A 9 -12.10 6.14 9.99
C PRO A 9 -11.96 7.56 10.56
N ASP A 10 -11.22 7.70 11.64
CA ASP A 10 -10.96 8.98 12.31
C ASP A 10 -10.37 10.02 11.35
N TYR A 11 -9.48 9.63 10.45
CA TYR A 11 -8.91 10.54 9.46
C TYR A 11 -9.96 11.13 8.51
N VAL A 12 -11.13 10.48 8.32
CA VAL A 12 -12.26 11.05 7.57
C VAL A 12 -13.08 11.98 8.45
N VAL A 13 -13.40 11.53 9.66
CA VAL A 13 -14.26 12.27 10.61
C VAL A 13 -13.63 13.59 11.03
N ARG A 14 -12.31 13.60 11.27
CA ARG A 14 -11.55 14.77 11.71
C ARG A 14 -11.02 15.62 10.55
N PHE A 15 -11.15 15.15 9.32
CA PHE A 15 -10.61 15.87 8.17
C PHE A 15 -11.31 17.20 7.97
N ASN A 16 -10.53 18.28 8.03
CA ASN A 16 -10.97 19.59 7.65
C ASN A 16 -10.28 19.97 6.33
N ALA A 17 -11.07 20.18 5.31
CA ALA A 17 -10.58 20.61 3.99
C ALA A 17 -10.25 22.11 3.98
N ASP A 18 -9.48 22.61 4.95
CA ASP A 18 -8.89 23.94 4.82
C ASP A 18 -8.12 23.99 3.50
N ALA A 19 -8.28 25.08 2.76
CA ALA A 19 -7.90 25.23 1.36
C ALA A 19 -6.52 24.62 1.03
N CYS A 20 -6.48 23.32 0.75
CA CYS A 20 -5.28 22.65 0.27
C CYS A 20 -4.97 23.13 -1.16
N THR A 21 -3.74 23.60 -1.38
CA THR A 21 -3.28 24.12 -2.66
C THR A 21 -2.38 23.16 -3.43
N CYS A 22 -2.30 21.89 -3.00
CA CYS A 22 -1.47 20.89 -3.68
C CYS A 22 -1.91 20.67 -5.14
N PRO A 23 -1.03 20.15 -6.01
CA PRO A 23 -1.32 19.96 -7.43
C PRO A 23 -2.57 19.12 -7.72
N ALA A 24 -2.90 18.15 -6.86
CA ALA A 24 -4.08 17.32 -7.01
C ALA A 24 -5.37 18.13 -6.75
N CYS A 25 -5.36 19.00 -5.73
CA CYS A 25 -6.52 19.81 -5.34
C CYS A 25 -6.83 20.94 -6.34
N GLN A 26 -5.82 21.46 -7.04
CA GLN A 26 -6.02 22.55 -8.01
C GLN A 26 -6.95 22.19 -9.18
N LYS A 27 -7.10 20.91 -9.50
CA LYS A 27 -7.90 20.40 -10.62
C LYS A 27 -9.02 19.47 -10.15
N ALA A 28 -9.27 19.42 -8.85
CA ALA A 28 -10.15 18.44 -8.26
C ALA A 28 -11.63 18.81 -8.46
N PRO A 29 -12.53 17.82 -8.59
CA PRO A 29 -13.96 18.02 -8.57
C PRO A 29 -14.47 18.46 -7.18
N GLU A 30 -15.72 18.89 -7.11
CA GLU A 30 -16.41 19.16 -5.85
C GLU A 30 -16.45 17.88 -4.98
N GLY A 31 -16.27 18.04 -3.67
CA GLY A 31 -16.22 16.93 -2.72
C GLY A 31 -14.85 16.29 -2.54
N TRP A 32 -13.87 16.63 -3.38
CA TRP A 32 -12.50 16.14 -3.21
C TRP A 32 -11.88 16.61 -1.88
N PRO A 33 -11.08 15.78 -1.17
CA PRO A 33 -10.62 14.42 -1.50
C PRO A 33 -11.51 13.30 -0.93
N HIS A 34 -12.73 13.58 -0.47
CA HIS A 34 -13.63 12.56 0.05
C HIS A 34 -14.05 11.57 -1.03
N VAL A 35 -14.15 10.28 -0.65
CA VAL A 35 -14.62 9.20 -1.48
C VAL A 35 -15.45 8.22 -0.64
N SER A 36 -16.62 7.86 -1.16
CA SER A 36 -17.45 6.81 -0.61
C SER A 36 -17.33 5.54 -1.45
N ILE A 37 -16.92 4.46 -0.81
CA ILE A 37 -16.82 3.12 -1.39
C ILE A 37 -18.13 2.40 -1.05
N ALA A 38 -19.12 2.55 -1.93
CA ALA A 38 -20.46 2.03 -1.74
C ALA A 38 -20.55 0.60 -2.28
N LEU A 39 -20.82 -0.36 -1.38
CA LEU A 39 -21.12 -1.74 -1.71
C LEU A 39 -22.56 -2.06 -1.25
N LYS A 40 -23.11 -3.13 -1.75
CA LYS A 40 -24.48 -3.54 -1.40
C LYS A 40 -24.61 -3.97 0.07
N ASN A 41 -23.55 -4.52 0.65
CA ASN A 41 -23.54 -5.06 2.02
C ASN A 41 -22.71 -4.24 3.02
N GLN A 42 -21.98 -3.22 2.58
CA GLN A 42 -21.30 -2.27 3.44
C GLN A 42 -20.96 -0.97 2.70
N GLN A 43 -20.73 0.10 3.44
CA GLN A 43 -20.23 1.37 2.92
C GLN A 43 -18.98 1.79 3.71
N ARG A 44 -17.96 2.28 3.01
CA ARG A 44 -16.73 2.79 3.63
C ARG A 44 -16.47 4.22 3.15
N GLU A 45 -16.24 5.12 4.08
CA GLU A 45 -15.76 6.46 3.75
C GLU A 45 -14.23 6.48 3.79
N SER A 46 -13.63 7.25 2.90
CA SER A 46 -12.18 7.40 2.79
C SER A 46 -11.82 8.77 2.22
N LEU A 47 -10.51 9.02 2.11
CA LEU A 47 -9.95 10.18 1.43
C LEU A 47 -8.94 9.71 0.39
N TYR A 48 -8.87 10.41 -0.75
CA TYR A 48 -7.80 10.17 -1.71
C TYR A 48 -6.46 10.71 -1.19
N MET A 49 -5.50 9.81 -0.96
CA MET A 49 -4.15 10.15 -0.49
C MET A 49 -3.35 11.02 -1.49
N ALA A 50 -3.82 11.15 -2.71
CA ALA A 50 -3.28 12.08 -3.70
C ALA A 50 -3.37 13.56 -3.26
N CYS A 51 -4.23 13.92 -2.31
CA CYS A 51 -4.25 15.20 -1.63
C CYS A 51 -3.22 15.20 -0.49
N GLU A 52 -2.30 16.18 -0.45
CA GLU A 52 -1.26 16.27 0.58
C GLU A 52 -1.83 16.43 2.00
N SER A 53 -2.92 17.19 2.16
CA SER A 53 -3.60 17.34 3.45
C SER A 53 -4.25 16.02 3.89
N ALA A 54 -4.83 15.26 2.97
CA ALA A 54 -5.37 13.93 3.25
C ALA A 54 -4.24 12.94 3.57
N ALA A 55 -3.15 12.95 2.80
CA ALA A 55 -1.96 12.14 3.10
C ALA A 55 -1.41 12.42 4.50
N LYS A 56 -1.36 13.69 4.91
CA LYS A 56 -0.96 14.08 6.27
C LYS A 56 -1.90 13.50 7.34
N ALA A 57 -3.23 13.63 7.15
CA ALA A 57 -4.22 13.12 8.09
C ALA A 57 -4.18 11.59 8.22
N ILE A 58 -3.95 10.88 7.09
CA ILE A 58 -3.89 9.42 7.05
C ILE A 58 -2.57 8.90 7.66
N LEU A 59 -1.42 9.50 7.31
CA LEU A 59 -0.12 8.89 7.56
C LEU A 59 0.51 9.28 8.89
N LEU A 60 0.24 10.49 9.39
CA LEU A 60 0.92 10.98 10.60
C LEU A 60 0.17 10.72 11.89
N ASP A 61 -1.15 10.56 11.86
CA ASP A 61 -1.94 10.29 13.06
C ASP A 61 -1.89 8.79 13.39
N PRO A 62 -1.36 8.37 14.55
CA PRO A 62 -1.37 6.97 14.97
C PRO A 62 -2.78 6.38 15.11
N GLU A 63 -3.79 7.22 15.39
CA GLU A 63 -5.19 6.82 15.58
C GLU A 63 -6.04 6.99 14.31
N ALA A 64 -5.41 7.30 13.16
CA ALA A 64 -6.10 7.59 11.90
C ALA A 64 -7.16 6.53 11.51
N PHE A 65 -6.90 5.26 11.84
CA PHE A 65 -7.77 4.14 11.49
C PHE A 65 -8.68 3.65 12.62
N THR A 66 -8.89 4.45 13.66
CA THR A 66 -9.97 4.20 14.61
C THR A 66 -11.30 4.29 13.89
N LEU A 67 -12.06 3.19 13.85
CA LEU A 67 -13.28 3.10 13.06
C LEU A 67 -14.51 3.52 13.85
N HIS A 68 -15.29 4.43 13.28
CA HIS A 68 -16.65 4.75 13.70
C HIS A 68 -17.62 3.97 12.82
N VAL A 69 -18.53 3.23 13.46
CA VAL A 69 -19.51 2.39 12.75
C VAL A 69 -20.91 2.93 12.99
N SER A 70 -21.62 3.18 11.92
CA SER A 70 -23.03 3.58 11.92
C SER A 70 -23.83 2.67 10.97
N ARG A 71 -25.12 2.94 10.79
CA ARG A 71 -25.96 2.22 9.86
C ARG A 71 -26.42 3.14 8.74
N ALA A 72 -26.37 2.65 7.50
CA ALA A 72 -26.81 3.39 6.31
C ALA A 72 -27.68 2.52 5.40
N GLU A 73 -28.39 3.17 4.49
CA GLU A 73 -29.07 2.48 3.39
C GLU A 73 -28.04 2.06 2.32
N PRO A 74 -28.17 0.87 1.71
CA PRO A 74 -27.28 0.42 0.64
C PRO A 74 -27.33 1.39 -0.54
N GLN A 75 -26.16 1.81 -1.02
CA GLN A 75 -26.02 2.71 -2.19
C GLN A 75 -25.32 2.03 -3.36
N GLY A 76 -24.56 0.95 -3.13
CA GLY A 76 -23.82 0.22 -4.14
C GLY A 76 -24.57 -0.97 -4.72
N GLU A 77 -24.14 -1.40 -5.90
CA GLU A 77 -24.69 -2.59 -6.57
C GLU A 77 -23.81 -3.84 -6.36
N GLN A 78 -22.50 -3.65 -6.23
CA GLN A 78 -21.55 -4.75 -6.04
C GLN A 78 -21.60 -5.28 -4.62
N VAL A 79 -21.54 -6.61 -4.50
CA VAL A 79 -21.51 -7.31 -3.22
C VAL A 79 -20.08 -7.76 -2.93
N LEU A 80 -19.53 -7.38 -1.79
CA LEU A 80 -18.32 -8.01 -1.29
C LEU A 80 -18.70 -9.40 -0.77
N SER A 81 -18.10 -10.44 -1.37
CA SER A 81 -18.38 -11.80 -0.93
C SER A 81 -17.89 -12.03 0.51
N PRO A 82 -18.57 -12.89 1.30
CA PRO A 82 -18.10 -13.19 2.66
C PRO A 82 -16.65 -13.71 2.71
N TRP A 83 -16.21 -14.38 1.68
CA TRP A 83 -14.83 -14.84 1.53
C TRP A 83 -13.84 -13.66 1.39
N ASN A 84 -14.08 -12.73 0.44
CA ASN A 84 -13.20 -11.58 0.25
C ASN A 84 -13.30 -10.58 1.41
N GLU A 85 -14.46 -10.48 2.06
CA GLU A 85 -14.63 -9.68 3.28
C GLU A 85 -13.77 -10.22 4.42
N MET A 86 -13.81 -11.53 4.69
CA MET A 86 -12.97 -12.16 5.70
C MET A 86 -11.49 -12.04 5.34
N LEU A 87 -11.13 -12.23 4.06
CA LEU A 87 -9.75 -12.08 3.60
C LEU A 87 -9.23 -10.66 3.83
N ASN A 88 -10.02 -9.65 3.51
CA ASN A 88 -9.69 -8.25 3.78
C ASN A 88 -9.49 -8.01 5.28
N GLN A 89 -10.41 -8.51 6.11
CA GLN A 89 -10.33 -8.36 7.56
C GLN A 89 -9.06 -9.01 8.12
N GLN A 90 -8.71 -10.23 7.68
CA GLN A 90 -7.50 -10.90 8.14
C GLN A 90 -6.22 -10.19 7.67
N CYS A 91 -6.20 -9.64 6.45
CA CYS A 91 -5.08 -8.81 6.00
C CYS A 91 -4.90 -7.55 6.87
N ILE A 92 -6.00 -6.89 7.26
CA ILE A 92 -5.95 -5.74 8.18
C ILE A 92 -5.46 -6.18 9.56
N ASN A 93 -5.97 -7.30 10.11
CA ASN A 93 -5.54 -7.83 11.41
C ASN A 93 -4.03 -8.11 11.44
N LEU A 94 -3.47 -8.68 10.36
CA LEU A 94 -2.02 -8.91 10.24
C LEU A 94 -1.24 -7.59 10.11
N ALA A 95 -1.79 -6.58 9.43
CA ALA A 95 -1.14 -5.28 9.28
C ALA A 95 -1.04 -4.50 10.59
N VAL A 96 -2.03 -4.63 11.49
CA VAL A 96 -2.06 -3.94 12.78
C VAL A 96 -1.43 -4.74 13.91
N HIS A 97 -0.99 -5.99 13.67
CA HIS A 97 -0.49 -6.87 14.70
C HIS A 97 0.80 -6.34 15.35
N PRO A 98 0.84 -6.16 16.69
CA PRO A 98 1.93 -5.44 17.35
C PRO A 98 3.27 -6.20 17.34
N ALA A 99 3.25 -7.52 17.23
CA ALA A 99 4.46 -8.35 17.21
C ALA A 99 5.15 -8.41 15.83
N MET A 100 4.58 -7.77 14.80
CA MET A 100 5.15 -7.78 13.44
C MET A 100 5.67 -6.42 13.03
N ARG A 101 6.90 -6.37 12.52
CA ARG A 101 7.36 -5.23 11.73
C ARG A 101 6.73 -5.27 10.33
N LEU A 102 6.78 -4.15 9.61
CA LEU A 102 6.06 -3.95 8.35
C LEU A 102 6.31 -5.07 7.32
N GLU A 103 7.59 -5.42 7.08
CA GLU A 103 7.96 -6.42 6.08
C GLU A 103 7.43 -7.81 6.44
N VAL A 104 7.43 -8.15 7.74
CA VAL A 104 6.86 -9.41 8.23
C VAL A 104 5.34 -9.41 8.11
N SER A 105 4.68 -8.27 8.31
CA SER A 105 3.24 -8.14 8.05
C SER A 105 2.92 -8.36 6.57
N LEU A 106 3.70 -7.76 5.67
CA LEU A 106 3.55 -7.98 4.22
C LEU A 106 3.82 -9.43 3.83
N TYR A 107 4.84 -10.07 4.41
CA TYR A 107 5.12 -11.49 4.23
C TYR A 107 3.96 -12.36 4.70
N ALA A 108 3.42 -12.12 5.89
CA ALA A 108 2.28 -12.85 6.43
C ALA A 108 1.02 -12.71 5.56
N ILE A 109 0.76 -11.50 5.04
CA ILE A 109 -0.31 -11.26 4.06
C ILE A 109 -0.07 -12.09 2.79
N GLY A 110 1.15 -12.15 2.28
CA GLY A 110 1.50 -13.00 1.13
C GLY A 110 1.23 -14.48 1.38
N VAL A 111 1.59 -14.99 2.56
CA VAL A 111 1.30 -16.39 2.96
C VAL A 111 -0.20 -16.64 3.03
N LEU A 112 -0.97 -15.71 3.64
CA LEU A 112 -2.44 -15.81 3.73
C LEU A 112 -3.06 -15.85 2.32
N LEU A 113 -2.63 -14.97 1.42
CA LEU A 113 -3.15 -14.88 0.05
C LEU A 113 -2.81 -16.12 -0.78
N SER A 114 -1.59 -16.68 -0.62
CA SER A 114 -1.21 -17.95 -1.26
C SER A 114 -2.15 -19.09 -0.86
N LYS A 115 -2.48 -19.19 0.42
CA LYS A 115 -3.41 -20.20 0.92
C LYS A 115 -4.85 -19.93 0.48
N ALA A 116 -5.26 -18.66 0.53
CA ALA A 116 -6.59 -18.26 0.04
C ALA A 116 -6.79 -18.65 -1.43
N GLN A 117 -5.76 -18.47 -2.29
CA GLN A 117 -5.79 -18.91 -3.68
C GLN A 117 -5.96 -20.42 -3.80
N GLN A 118 -5.19 -21.20 -3.01
CA GLN A 118 -5.28 -22.66 -3.03
C GLN A 118 -6.67 -23.19 -2.63
N TYR A 119 -7.35 -22.53 -1.68
CA TYR A 119 -8.72 -22.87 -1.29
C TYR A 119 -9.72 -22.46 -2.38
N HIS A 120 -9.57 -21.24 -2.88
CA HIS A 120 -10.43 -20.70 -3.94
C HIS A 120 -10.40 -21.60 -5.21
N ASP A 121 -9.23 -22.04 -5.63
CA ASP A 121 -9.05 -22.91 -6.80
C ASP A 121 -9.68 -24.29 -6.63
N LYS A 122 -9.85 -24.75 -5.39
CA LYS A 122 -10.56 -26.00 -5.04
C LYS A 122 -12.07 -25.80 -4.86
N GLY A 123 -12.55 -24.54 -4.92
CA GLY A 123 -13.93 -24.21 -4.62
C GLY A 123 -14.29 -24.20 -3.12
N GLU A 124 -13.28 -24.20 -2.25
CA GLU A 124 -13.41 -24.16 -0.79
C GLU A 124 -13.40 -22.69 -0.33
N THR A 125 -14.57 -22.03 -0.28
CA THR A 125 -14.70 -20.60 0.04
C THR A 125 -15.44 -20.36 1.36
N ASP A 126 -15.23 -21.23 2.36
CA ASP A 126 -15.73 -21.02 3.72
C ASP A 126 -14.85 -19.95 4.43
N PRO A 127 -15.42 -18.79 4.84
CA PRO A 127 -14.67 -17.74 5.55
C PRO A 127 -13.96 -18.21 6.84
N ALA A 128 -14.49 -19.26 7.51
CA ALA A 128 -13.88 -19.81 8.72
C ALA A 128 -12.46 -20.36 8.48
N LEU A 129 -12.16 -20.83 7.27
CA LEU A 129 -10.80 -21.25 6.90
C LEU A 129 -9.81 -20.09 6.96
N LEU A 130 -10.19 -18.92 6.45
CA LEU A 130 -9.35 -17.71 6.46
C LEU A 130 -9.18 -17.17 7.87
N GLN A 131 -10.23 -17.19 8.68
CA GLN A 131 -10.16 -16.79 10.07
C GLN A 131 -9.16 -17.67 10.84
N SER A 132 -9.29 -18.99 10.74
CA SER A 132 -8.36 -19.93 11.39
C SER A 132 -6.92 -19.71 10.95
N MET A 133 -6.69 -19.42 9.67
CA MET A 133 -5.36 -19.13 9.16
C MET A 133 -4.80 -17.80 9.71
N GLY A 134 -5.61 -16.76 9.75
CA GLY A 134 -5.20 -15.49 10.33
C GLY A 134 -4.77 -15.65 11.80
N GLU A 135 -5.54 -16.40 12.58
CA GLU A 135 -5.23 -16.72 13.97
C GLU A 135 -3.90 -17.53 14.11
N GLN A 136 -3.68 -18.50 13.21
CA GLN A 136 -2.42 -19.26 13.19
C GLN A 136 -1.21 -18.36 12.85
N LEU A 137 -1.34 -17.47 11.85
CA LEU A 137 -0.28 -16.52 11.50
C LEU A 137 0.00 -15.55 12.65
N ALA A 138 -1.02 -15.08 13.35
CA ALA A 138 -0.84 -14.24 14.53
C ALA A 138 -0.07 -14.97 15.64
N MET A 139 -0.39 -16.24 15.94
CA MET A 139 0.36 -17.04 16.89
C MET A 139 1.82 -17.26 16.47
N LEU A 140 2.07 -17.51 15.18
CA LEU A 140 3.43 -17.65 14.65
C LEU A 140 4.22 -16.34 14.74
N ALA A 141 3.55 -15.20 14.60
CA ALA A 141 4.16 -13.89 14.81
C ALA A 141 4.59 -13.69 16.29
N GLU A 142 3.70 -14.02 17.23
CA GLU A 142 4.01 -13.92 18.67
C GLU A 142 5.18 -14.83 19.08
N GLN A 143 5.34 -15.96 18.40
CA GLN A 143 6.45 -16.91 18.64
C GLN A 143 7.74 -16.51 17.91
N GLY A 144 7.73 -15.44 17.10
CA GLY A 144 8.89 -15.04 16.28
C GLY A 144 9.17 -15.95 15.07
N ALA A 145 8.32 -16.95 14.81
CA ALA A 145 8.52 -17.90 13.74
C ALA A 145 8.37 -17.27 12.35
N LEU A 146 7.46 -16.29 12.18
CA LEU A 146 7.31 -15.56 10.91
C LEU A 146 8.53 -14.69 10.59
N GLU A 147 9.12 -14.05 11.61
CA GLU A 147 10.37 -13.28 11.46
C GLU A 147 11.52 -14.17 11.00
N GLN A 148 11.66 -15.36 11.62
CA GLN A 148 12.66 -16.33 11.22
C GLN A 148 12.45 -16.79 9.78
N GLN A 149 11.23 -17.20 9.42
CA GLN A 149 10.91 -17.64 8.05
C GLN A 149 11.18 -16.56 7.03
N PHE A 150 10.82 -15.30 7.32
CA PHE A 150 11.09 -14.17 6.44
C PHE A 150 12.60 -13.95 6.24
N SER A 151 13.40 -14.06 7.31
CA SER A 151 14.86 -13.88 7.23
C SER A 151 15.57 -14.98 6.45
N GLU A 152 14.95 -16.15 6.31
CA GLU A 152 15.49 -17.29 5.56
C GLU A 152 15.10 -17.27 4.07
N LEU A 153 14.29 -16.29 3.62
CA LEU A 153 13.91 -16.18 2.22
C LEU A 153 15.13 -15.88 1.35
N PRO A 154 15.30 -16.60 0.23
CA PRO A 154 16.38 -16.32 -0.69
C PRO A 154 16.17 -14.97 -1.39
N PRO A 155 17.22 -14.17 -1.62
CA PRO A 155 17.09 -12.92 -2.36
C PRO A 155 16.70 -13.19 -3.82
N ILE A 156 15.60 -12.57 -4.28
CA ILE A 156 15.12 -12.65 -5.65
C ILE A 156 15.26 -11.27 -6.29
N GLN A 157 16.41 -11.00 -6.92
CA GLN A 157 16.76 -9.66 -7.44
C GLN A 157 16.07 -9.21 -8.75
N PRO A 158 15.74 -10.07 -9.73
CA PRO A 158 15.29 -9.62 -11.05
C PRO A 158 14.06 -8.70 -11.06
N ASN A 159 13.10 -8.92 -10.15
CA ASN A 159 11.89 -8.12 -10.11
C ASN A 159 12.13 -6.72 -9.50
N CYS A 160 13.04 -6.59 -8.55
CA CYS A 160 13.46 -5.30 -8.01
C CYS A 160 14.06 -4.41 -9.11
N LEU A 161 14.88 -4.97 -10.00
CA LEU A 161 15.48 -4.21 -11.11
C LEU A 161 14.43 -3.74 -12.12
N LYS A 162 13.45 -4.59 -12.46
CA LYS A 162 12.33 -4.21 -13.33
C LYS A 162 11.51 -3.09 -12.66
N ALA A 163 11.10 -3.28 -11.42
CA ALA A 163 10.32 -2.30 -10.67
C ALA A 163 11.06 -0.95 -10.54
N LEU A 164 12.37 -0.97 -10.27
CA LEU A 164 13.20 0.25 -10.20
C LEU A 164 13.27 0.96 -11.56
N LYS A 165 13.48 0.22 -12.64
CA LYS A 165 13.52 0.76 -14.00
C LYS A 165 12.20 1.42 -14.40
N ASP A 166 11.08 0.79 -14.04
CA ASP A 166 9.72 1.30 -14.32
C ASP A 166 9.46 2.63 -13.58
N MET A 167 10.05 2.82 -12.39
CA MET A 167 9.99 4.11 -11.68
C MET A 167 10.63 5.25 -12.48
N GLY A 168 11.64 4.98 -13.30
CA GLY A 168 12.27 5.97 -14.18
C GLY A 168 11.32 6.59 -15.20
N GLN A 169 10.21 5.96 -15.50
CA GLN A 169 9.19 6.46 -16.44
C GLN A 169 8.11 7.30 -15.76
N MET A 170 8.07 7.34 -14.43
CA MET A 170 7.07 8.11 -13.69
C MET A 170 7.27 9.61 -13.89
N ARG A 171 6.17 10.31 -14.11
CA ARG A 171 6.11 11.77 -14.20
C ARG A 171 5.33 12.31 -13.03
N LEU A 172 6.01 12.45 -11.89
CA LEU A 172 5.39 12.90 -10.65
C LEU A 172 5.23 14.43 -10.65
N ASN A 173 4.08 14.91 -10.22
CA ASN A 173 3.85 16.34 -10.01
C ASN A 173 4.13 16.70 -8.56
N LEU A 174 5.40 17.01 -8.25
CA LEU A 174 5.88 17.27 -6.89
C LEU A 174 5.66 18.73 -6.49
N ASN A 175 5.07 18.94 -5.34
CA ASN A 175 4.93 20.26 -4.69
C ASN A 175 6.15 20.53 -3.79
N LEU A 176 7.32 20.57 -4.39
CA LEU A 176 8.61 20.84 -3.74
C LEU A 176 9.25 22.11 -4.29
N PRO A 177 10.18 22.74 -3.55
CA PRO A 177 11.04 23.78 -4.07
C PRO A 177 11.72 23.34 -5.37
N MET A 178 11.89 24.27 -6.33
CA MET A 178 12.32 23.93 -7.71
C MET A 178 13.59 23.08 -7.73
N VAL A 179 14.57 23.39 -6.89
CA VAL A 179 15.86 22.65 -6.85
C VAL A 179 15.66 21.21 -6.41
N GLU A 180 14.90 20.98 -5.34
CA GLU A 180 14.59 19.65 -4.82
C GLU A 180 13.75 18.85 -5.82
N LYS A 181 12.71 19.47 -6.38
CA LYS A 181 11.88 18.87 -7.43
C LYS A 181 12.72 18.41 -8.62
N MET A 182 13.58 19.28 -9.14
CA MET A 182 14.46 18.92 -10.26
C MET A 182 15.43 17.81 -9.88
N GLY A 183 15.99 17.83 -8.66
CA GLY A 183 16.88 16.79 -8.17
C GLY A 183 16.22 15.42 -8.15
N VAL A 184 15.02 15.31 -7.59
CA VAL A 184 14.23 14.05 -7.59
C VAL A 184 13.89 13.59 -9.00
N MET A 185 13.39 14.50 -9.86
CA MET A 185 13.00 14.17 -11.23
C MET A 185 14.18 13.73 -12.10
N LEU A 186 15.35 14.31 -11.93
CA LEU A 186 16.58 13.88 -12.64
C LEU A 186 16.99 12.48 -12.19
N LYS A 187 17.11 12.25 -10.87
CA LYS A 187 17.46 10.94 -10.30
C LYS A 187 16.50 9.83 -10.78
N LEU A 188 15.19 10.11 -10.86
CA LEU A 188 14.22 9.16 -11.41
C LEU A 188 14.42 8.93 -12.91
N SER A 189 14.59 10.00 -13.69
CA SER A 189 14.75 9.90 -15.16
C SER A 189 16.00 9.09 -15.54
N GLU A 190 17.05 9.15 -14.76
CA GLU A 190 18.27 8.38 -14.95
C GLU A 190 18.02 6.86 -14.89
N LEU A 191 17.11 6.40 -14.01
CA LEU A 191 16.77 4.98 -13.86
C LEU A 191 16.25 4.37 -15.17
N ALA A 192 15.49 5.14 -15.97
CA ALA A 192 14.91 4.67 -17.23
C ALA A 192 15.95 4.29 -18.28
N ILE A 193 17.11 4.98 -18.28
CA ILE A 193 18.14 4.86 -19.31
C ILE A 193 19.37 4.07 -18.85
N MET A 194 19.45 3.70 -17.56
CA MET A 194 20.57 2.94 -17.02
C MET A 194 20.65 1.53 -17.63
N PRO A 195 21.85 1.04 -18.00
CA PRO A 195 22.06 -0.36 -18.33
C PRO A 195 21.91 -1.23 -17.06
N ALA A 196 21.62 -2.53 -17.24
CA ALA A 196 21.29 -3.43 -16.13
C ALA A 196 22.36 -3.46 -15.00
N SER A 197 23.64 -3.47 -15.34
CA SER A 197 24.72 -3.48 -14.35
C SER A 197 24.76 -2.21 -13.48
N ARG A 198 24.52 -1.04 -14.08
CA ARG A 198 24.45 0.22 -13.34
C ARG A 198 23.18 0.35 -12.54
N LEU A 199 22.08 -0.23 -13.03
CA LEU A 199 20.80 -0.25 -12.32
C LEU A 199 20.88 -1.12 -11.05
N GLU A 200 21.65 -2.22 -11.10
CA GLU A 200 21.91 -3.07 -9.93
C GLU A 200 22.75 -2.33 -8.87
N GLU A 201 23.84 -1.65 -9.28
CA GLU A 201 24.61 -0.79 -8.39
C GLU A 201 23.72 0.29 -7.77
N ARG A 202 22.85 0.91 -8.57
CA ARG A 202 21.94 1.96 -8.11
C ARG A 202 20.89 1.42 -7.15
N LEU A 203 20.35 0.22 -7.36
CA LEU A 203 19.46 -0.43 -6.42
C LEU A 203 20.12 -0.61 -5.05
N ASN A 204 21.36 -1.10 -5.03
CA ASN A 204 22.12 -1.27 -3.79
C ASN A 204 22.36 0.07 -3.06
N GLU A 205 22.72 1.13 -3.80
CA GLU A 205 22.86 2.48 -3.23
C GLU A 205 21.56 2.99 -2.61
N LEU A 206 20.43 2.83 -3.32
CA LEU A 206 19.12 3.28 -2.83
C LEU A 206 18.64 2.46 -1.62
N THR A 207 18.90 1.16 -1.61
CA THR A 207 18.59 0.29 -0.45
C THR A 207 19.41 0.72 0.78
N LEU A 208 20.69 1.03 0.62
CA LEU A 208 21.51 1.56 1.71
C LEU A 208 21.03 2.94 2.18
N ALA A 209 20.65 3.83 1.24
CA ALA A 209 20.10 5.13 1.58
C ALA A 209 18.77 5.01 2.33
N GLU A 210 17.89 4.09 1.92
CA GLU A 210 16.61 3.83 2.58
C GLU A 210 16.81 3.34 4.01
N GLN A 211 17.75 2.45 4.26
CA GLN A 211 18.09 1.97 5.62
C GLN A 211 18.59 3.08 6.54
N GLN A 212 19.15 4.16 5.97
CA GLN A 212 19.61 5.34 6.73
C GLN A 212 18.52 6.38 6.95
N VAL A 213 17.33 6.23 6.35
CA VAL A 213 16.20 7.14 6.58
C VAL A 213 15.63 6.94 7.98
N THR A 214 16.02 7.81 8.92
CA THR A 214 15.55 7.74 10.31
C THR A 214 14.06 8.02 10.48
N LEU A 215 13.44 8.75 9.52
CA LEU A 215 12.03 9.14 9.56
C LEU A 215 11.09 7.97 9.88
N PHE A 216 11.26 6.82 9.21
CA PHE A 216 10.36 5.68 9.42
C PHE A 216 10.65 4.91 10.71
N MET A 217 11.82 5.07 11.30
CA MET A 217 12.12 4.56 12.65
C MET A 217 11.53 5.46 13.73
N GLU A 218 11.58 6.78 13.52
CA GLU A 218 11.03 7.79 14.45
C GLU A 218 9.50 7.87 14.36
N GLN A 219 8.94 7.63 13.17
CA GLN A 219 7.51 7.67 12.87
C GLN A 219 7.06 6.40 12.14
N PRO A 220 7.09 5.23 12.81
CA PRO A 220 6.76 3.93 12.19
C PRO A 220 5.30 3.84 11.73
N GLN A 221 4.42 4.69 12.28
CA GLN A 221 3.03 4.76 11.87
C GLN A 221 2.86 5.17 10.39
N ILE A 222 3.78 5.92 9.79
CA ILE A 222 3.66 6.38 8.39
C ILE A 222 3.47 5.19 7.45
N MET A 223 4.38 4.23 7.50
CA MET A 223 4.34 3.08 6.60
C MET A 223 3.26 2.07 6.99
N ARG A 224 2.98 1.92 8.29
CA ARG A 224 1.88 1.09 8.79
C ARG A 224 0.53 1.65 8.35
N ASN A 225 0.30 2.94 8.53
CA ASN A 225 -0.92 3.61 8.09
C ASN A 225 -1.09 3.55 6.57
N TYR A 226 0.01 3.63 5.81
CA TYR A 226 -0.06 3.41 4.37
C TYR A 226 -0.54 1.99 4.03
N LEU A 227 -0.03 0.96 4.73
CA LEU A 227 -0.49 -0.41 4.54
C LEU A 227 -1.99 -0.54 4.84
N ILE A 228 -2.42 -0.07 6.01
CA ILE A 228 -3.84 -0.14 6.40
C ILE A 228 -4.71 0.63 5.41
N TYR A 229 -4.24 1.81 4.95
CA TYR A 229 -4.94 2.58 3.92
C TYR A 229 -5.15 1.77 2.64
N LYS A 230 -4.11 1.14 2.10
CA LYS A 230 -4.23 0.31 0.89
C LYS A 230 -5.20 -0.85 1.10
N LEU A 231 -5.16 -1.50 2.26
CA LEU A 231 -6.07 -2.61 2.57
C LEU A 231 -7.53 -2.14 2.73
N TYR A 232 -7.75 -1.00 3.36
CA TYR A 232 -9.07 -0.45 3.64
C TYR A 232 -9.68 0.25 2.43
N HIS A 233 -8.95 1.20 1.83
CA HIS A 233 -9.42 2.05 0.73
C HIS A 233 -9.69 1.23 -0.53
N ASP A 234 -8.79 0.31 -0.88
CA ASP A 234 -8.92 -0.51 -2.09
C ASP A 234 -9.84 -1.74 -1.86
N VAL A 235 -10.39 -1.91 -0.65
CA VAL A 235 -11.14 -3.13 -0.25
C VAL A 235 -10.34 -4.37 -0.62
N PHE A 236 -9.04 -4.35 -0.25
CA PHE A 236 -8.07 -5.37 -0.67
C PHE A 236 -8.55 -6.81 -0.35
N PRO A 237 -8.34 -7.79 -1.23
CA PRO A 237 -7.62 -7.74 -2.52
C PRO A 237 -8.44 -7.16 -3.69
N GLY A 238 -9.67 -6.72 -3.44
CA GLY A 238 -10.62 -6.18 -4.41
C GLY A 238 -11.94 -6.94 -4.39
N VAL A 239 -13.04 -6.23 -4.67
CA VAL A 239 -14.42 -6.76 -4.55
C VAL A 239 -14.62 -8.02 -5.40
N ALA A 240 -14.06 -8.05 -6.61
CA ALA A 240 -14.18 -9.14 -7.57
C ALA A 240 -12.82 -9.80 -7.89
N CYS A 241 -11.87 -9.74 -6.94
CA CYS A 241 -10.54 -10.32 -7.16
C CYS A 241 -10.62 -11.84 -7.23
N GLY A 242 -10.02 -12.41 -8.29
CA GLY A 242 -9.89 -13.87 -8.49
C GLY A 242 -8.43 -14.32 -8.56
N ASN A 243 -7.46 -13.39 -8.65
CA ASN A 243 -6.03 -13.67 -8.63
C ASN A 243 -5.36 -12.92 -7.47
N TYR A 244 -5.23 -13.59 -6.34
CA TYR A 244 -4.67 -12.98 -5.12
C TYR A 244 -3.17 -12.72 -5.22
N GLY A 245 -2.46 -13.47 -6.09
CA GLY A 245 -1.05 -13.21 -6.36
C GLY A 245 -0.82 -11.88 -7.05
N GLU A 246 -1.65 -11.50 -8.03
CA GLU A 246 -1.57 -10.20 -8.69
C GLU A 246 -1.88 -9.06 -7.72
N ALA A 247 -2.91 -9.23 -6.87
CA ALA A 247 -3.23 -8.24 -5.85
C ALA A 247 -2.05 -8.04 -4.88
N TYR A 248 -1.39 -9.13 -4.49
CA TYR A 248 -0.20 -9.07 -3.64
C TYR A 248 0.98 -8.38 -4.33
N LEU A 249 1.25 -8.72 -5.58
CA LEU A 249 2.31 -8.09 -6.37
C LEU A 249 2.08 -6.59 -6.50
N ALA A 250 0.85 -6.17 -6.74
CA ALA A 250 0.50 -4.74 -6.79
C ALA A 250 0.76 -4.03 -5.46
N LEU A 251 0.37 -4.66 -4.33
CA LEU A 251 0.61 -4.14 -2.99
C LEU A 251 2.12 -4.03 -2.69
N ALA A 252 2.89 -5.09 -2.92
CA ALA A 252 4.34 -5.12 -2.69
C ALA A 252 5.06 -4.11 -3.60
N THR A 253 4.63 -3.96 -4.85
CA THR A 253 5.16 -2.95 -5.78
C THR A 253 4.92 -1.52 -5.27
N ALA A 254 3.75 -1.22 -4.71
CA ALA A 254 3.46 0.08 -4.13
C ALA A 254 4.42 0.40 -2.97
N PHE A 255 4.68 -0.59 -2.09
CA PHE A 255 5.66 -0.44 -1.00
C PHE A 255 7.09 -0.26 -1.50
N PHE A 256 7.53 -1.07 -2.44
CA PHE A 256 8.84 -0.92 -3.06
C PHE A 256 9.02 0.48 -3.65
N ARG A 257 8.03 0.97 -4.40
CA ARG A 257 8.05 2.31 -5.00
C ARG A 257 8.19 3.41 -3.96
N ILE A 258 7.44 3.35 -2.85
CA ILE A 258 7.53 4.35 -1.79
C ILE A 258 8.92 4.34 -1.15
N ARG A 259 9.45 3.17 -0.78
CA ARG A 259 10.76 3.02 -0.17
C ARG A 259 11.86 3.61 -1.09
N MET A 260 11.87 3.21 -2.35
CA MET A 260 12.85 3.71 -3.32
C MET A 260 12.65 5.20 -3.63
N LEU A 261 11.41 5.68 -3.71
CA LEU A 261 11.12 7.09 -3.94
C LEU A 261 11.58 7.96 -2.78
N CYS A 262 11.37 7.52 -1.55
CA CYS A 262 11.88 8.18 -0.34
C CYS A 262 13.41 8.19 -0.32
N ALA A 263 14.08 7.09 -0.70
CA ALA A 263 15.54 7.04 -0.84
C ALA A 263 16.06 8.02 -1.91
N VAL A 264 15.35 8.16 -3.03
CA VAL A 264 15.66 9.18 -4.06
C VAL A 264 15.48 10.59 -3.53
N GLY A 265 14.47 10.80 -2.67
CA GLY A 265 14.13 12.10 -2.07
C GLY A 265 15.05 12.56 -0.94
N VAL A 266 15.93 11.70 -0.45
CA VAL A 266 16.95 12.08 0.55
C VAL A 266 17.79 13.24 0.03
N ASN A 267 17.94 14.28 0.86
CA ASN A 267 18.72 15.46 0.55
C ASN A 267 20.24 15.18 0.61
N ASN A 268 21.06 16.18 0.29
CA ASN A 268 22.54 16.04 0.28
C ASN A 268 23.15 15.80 1.68
N GLU A 269 22.37 16.05 2.75
CA GLU A 269 22.76 15.82 4.14
C GLU A 269 22.37 14.42 4.64
N GLY A 270 21.76 13.59 3.77
CA GLY A 270 21.28 12.25 4.13
C GLY A 270 19.94 12.24 4.88
N VAL A 271 19.18 13.34 4.87
CA VAL A 271 17.93 13.49 5.62
C VAL A 271 16.73 13.52 4.68
N LEU A 272 15.67 12.82 5.05
CA LEU A 272 14.34 12.93 4.47
C LEU A 272 13.40 13.61 5.46
N SER A 273 12.87 14.78 5.12
CA SER A 273 11.89 15.45 5.98
C SER A 273 10.50 14.80 5.87
N THR A 274 9.68 14.95 6.93
CA THR A 274 8.29 14.48 6.92
C THR A 274 7.50 15.12 5.78
N GLU A 275 7.68 16.43 5.54
CA GLU A 275 7.00 17.16 4.47
C GLU A 275 7.37 16.60 3.09
N THR A 276 8.66 16.37 2.84
CA THR A 276 9.12 15.78 1.58
C THR A 276 8.55 14.37 1.38
N ALA A 277 8.56 13.53 2.42
CA ALA A 277 7.96 12.20 2.36
C ALA A 277 6.46 12.24 2.00
N LEU A 278 5.69 13.13 2.65
CA LEU A 278 4.26 13.30 2.35
C LEU A 278 4.02 13.75 0.90
N VAL A 279 4.81 14.71 0.39
CA VAL A 279 4.72 15.13 -1.02
C VAL A 279 5.03 14.00 -1.98
N LEU A 280 6.06 13.19 -1.70
CA LEU A 280 6.43 12.06 -2.53
C LEU A 280 5.34 10.97 -2.55
N ILE A 281 4.80 10.61 -1.39
CA ILE A 281 3.75 9.60 -1.27
C ILE A 281 2.44 10.07 -1.92
N SER A 282 2.03 11.33 -1.71
CA SER A 282 0.82 11.88 -2.33
C SER A 282 0.95 11.99 -3.85
N ALA A 283 2.11 12.41 -4.35
CA ALA A 283 2.37 12.49 -5.78
C ALA A 283 2.42 11.10 -6.45
N LEU A 284 2.96 10.09 -5.76
CA LEU A 284 2.90 8.70 -6.22
C LEU A 284 1.45 8.20 -6.28
N SER A 285 0.66 8.45 -5.23
CA SER A 285 -0.76 8.08 -5.21
C SER A 285 -1.56 8.76 -6.33
N ALA A 286 -1.27 10.04 -6.61
CA ALA A 286 -1.88 10.76 -7.73
C ALA A 286 -1.49 10.16 -9.08
N TRP A 287 -0.25 9.70 -9.23
CA TRP A 287 0.23 9.05 -10.44
C TRP A 287 -0.42 7.67 -10.62
N GLU A 288 -0.51 6.86 -9.57
CA GLU A 288 -1.15 5.53 -9.60
C GLU A 288 -2.64 5.60 -9.98
N MET A 289 -3.37 6.61 -9.51
CA MET A 289 -4.77 6.83 -9.91
C MET A 289 -4.93 7.06 -11.42
N GLN A 290 -3.93 7.67 -12.07
CA GLN A 290 -3.94 7.95 -13.52
C GLN A 290 -3.41 6.78 -14.36
N HIS A 291 -2.67 5.85 -13.72
CA HIS A 291 -2.00 4.72 -14.35
C HIS A 291 -2.33 3.43 -13.57
N PRO A 292 -3.62 3.01 -13.58
CA PRO A 292 -3.99 1.77 -12.90
C PRO A 292 -3.18 0.60 -13.46
N VAL A 293 -2.74 -0.28 -12.56
CA VAL A 293 -2.01 -1.49 -12.95
C VAL A 293 -2.98 -2.36 -13.74
N THR A 294 -2.68 -2.58 -15.02
CA THR A 294 -3.38 -3.58 -15.82
C THR A 294 -2.73 -4.92 -15.55
N ALA A 295 -3.55 -5.92 -15.17
CA ALA A 295 -3.09 -7.30 -15.01
C ALA A 295 -2.40 -7.76 -16.31
N GLU A 296 -1.18 -8.29 -16.20
CA GLU A 296 -0.54 -9.00 -17.32
C GLU A 296 -1.36 -10.28 -17.54
N GLN A 297 -2.00 -10.40 -18.70
CA GLN A 297 -2.72 -11.62 -19.08
C GLN A 297 -1.70 -12.78 -19.13
N ASP A 298 -2.01 -13.88 -18.43
CA ASP A 298 -1.27 -15.16 -18.37
C ASP A 298 -0.25 -15.37 -17.23
N THR A 299 -0.20 -14.54 -16.18
CA THR A 299 0.63 -14.89 -15.01
C THR A 299 -0.13 -15.76 -14.01
N THR A 300 0.50 -16.85 -13.54
CA THR A 300 -0.06 -17.66 -12.45
C THR A 300 0.01 -16.89 -11.13
N SER A 301 -0.96 -17.13 -10.24
CA SER A 301 -1.00 -16.50 -8.92
C SER A 301 0.29 -16.77 -8.12
N ASP A 302 0.82 -17.99 -8.15
CA ASP A 302 2.05 -18.35 -7.43
C ASP A 302 3.28 -17.58 -7.95
N TYR A 303 3.37 -17.37 -9.27
CA TYR A 303 4.46 -16.57 -9.85
C TYR A 303 4.35 -15.11 -9.42
N SER A 304 3.15 -14.54 -9.45
CA SER A 304 2.93 -13.16 -9.01
C SER A 304 3.22 -12.98 -7.52
N LEU A 305 2.85 -13.95 -6.67
CA LEU A 305 3.20 -13.97 -5.25
C LEU A 305 4.71 -13.97 -5.04
N LEU A 306 5.44 -14.83 -5.76
CA LEU A 306 6.90 -14.90 -5.68
C LEU A 306 7.54 -13.57 -6.13
N CYS A 307 7.04 -12.97 -7.21
CA CYS A 307 7.46 -11.66 -7.66
C CYS A 307 7.22 -10.58 -6.60
N GLY A 308 6.07 -10.59 -5.94
CA GLY A 308 5.76 -9.66 -4.85
C GLY A 308 6.69 -9.84 -3.64
N LEU A 309 6.93 -11.08 -3.22
CA LEU A 309 7.87 -11.38 -2.12
C LEU A 309 9.29 -10.88 -2.41
N SER A 310 9.72 -10.89 -3.67
CA SER A 310 11.04 -10.40 -4.06
C SER A 310 11.22 -8.88 -3.95
N LEU A 311 10.15 -8.14 -3.71
CA LEU A 311 10.17 -6.68 -3.56
C LEU A 311 10.25 -6.22 -2.10
N LEU A 312 10.09 -7.15 -1.14
CA LEU A 312 10.19 -6.87 0.29
C LEU A 312 11.63 -6.81 0.75
#